data_48650a215ddc5bc17f8f02ab44e412fc
#
_entry.id   48650a215ddc5bc17f8f02ab44e412fc
#
_cell.length_a   1.000
_cell.length_b   1.000
_cell.length_c   1.000
_cell.angle_alpha   90.00
_cell.angle_beta   90.00
_cell.angle_gamma   90.00
#
_symmetry.space_group_name_H-M   'P 1'
#
loop_
_entity.id
_entity.type
_entity.pdbx_description
1 polymer ?
#
loop_
_entity_poly.entity_id
_entity_poly.type
_entity_poly.pdbx_seq_one_letter_code
_entity_poly.pdbx_strand_id
1 'polypeptide(L)'
;MPKGRFVLSQVTSSAFLMLVLVFIISTVLTAAGGGSVFGVCFAYVLSIVGYLWTKLSKSWGLTLYRSGDGLKSVHGFTSLETRTIPVQRIQGVEITQSLLWRIWGYHSVHVTVLGNDGKTESDLLPVGTGKDLDLVLDAIWPSFSVDDVSHNPIPNRARWFHWFTQRYISWGADENVITVRRGLLTRKRMIVPHARVQSTTLAQGPLQRKLRLADVGIAIPEKRIGLVCPDLDAGTARELVIAEMDRSSLARRAELADPSTTAPPAIQTPRAASPRADHDVR
;
A
#
# COMPACT_ATOMS: atom_id res chain seq x y z
N MET A 1 -3.04 -9.05 -16.92
CA MET A 1 -4.39 -8.47 -16.62
C MET A 1 -5.17 -8.16 -17.88
N PRO A 2 -6.50 -8.37 -17.97
CA PRO A 2 -7.30 -7.93 -19.11
C PRO A 2 -7.35 -6.39 -19.15
N LYS A 3 -6.98 -5.83 -20.30
CA LYS A 3 -6.81 -4.37 -20.52
C LYS A 3 -8.07 -3.54 -20.18
N GLY A 4 -9.26 -4.08 -20.46
CA GLY A 4 -10.53 -3.40 -20.16
C GLY A 4 -10.81 -3.22 -18.67
N ARG A 5 -10.46 -4.17 -17.82
CA ARG A 5 -10.62 -4.07 -16.36
C ARG A 5 -9.75 -2.98 -15.78
N PHE A 6 -8.54 -2.82 -16.29
CA PHE A 6 -7.63 -1.75 -15.86
C PHE A 6 -8.19 -0.37 -16.20
N VAL A 7 -8.67 -0.15 -17.42
CA VAL A 7 -9.30 1.13 -17.82
C VAL A 7 -10.53 1.43 -16.96
N LEU A 8 -11.42 0.45 -16.76
CA LEU A 8 -12.60 0.60 -15.92
C LEU A 8 -12.24 1.00 -14.48
N SER A 9 -11.21 0.40 -13.93
CA SER A 9 -10.76 0.72 -12.57
C SER A 9 -10.22 2.15 -12.43
N GLN A 10 -9.58 2.71 -13.46
CA GLN A 10 -9.10 4.08 -13.44
C GLN A 10 -10.26 5.10 -13.49
N VAL A 11 -11.27 4.84 -14.30
CA VAL A 11 -12.48 5.68 -14.40
C VAL A 11 -13.31 5.61 -13.10
N THR A 12 -13.26 4.51 -12.39
CA THR A 12 -13.98 4.32 -11.11
C THR A 12 -13.12 4.64 -9.88
N SER A 13 -11.91 5.13 -10.07
CA SER A 13 -11.03 5.54 -8.95
C SER A 13 -11.59 6.77 -8.23
N SER A 14 -11.34 6.87 -6.93
CA SER A 14 -11.78 8.02 -6.13
C SER A 14 -11.23 9.36 -6.66
N ALA A 15 -10.00 9.35 -7.19
CA ALA A 15 -9.38 10.54 -7.77
C ALA A 15 -10.09 11.00 -9.05
N PHE A 16 -10.48 10.07 -9.94
CA PHE A 16 -11.25 10.41 -11.14
C PHE A 16 -12.63 10.94 -10.79
N LEU A 17 -13.32 10.33 -9.83
CA LEU A 17 -14.63 10.79 -9.36
C LEU A 17 -14.57 12.20 -8.77
N MET A 18 -13.53 12.51 -7.98
CA MET A 18 -13.30 13.86 -7.46
C MET A 18 -13.09 14.86 -8.60
N LEU A 19 -12.32 14.50 -9.62
CA LEU A 19 -12.08 15.35 -10.79
C LEU A 19 -13.40 15.62 -11.53
N VAL A 20 -14.24 14.62 -11.73
CA VAL A 20 -15.58 14.77 -12.34
C VAL A 20 -16.49 15.63 -11.48
N LEU A 21 -16.49 15.45 -10.16
CA LEU A 21 -17.29 16.27 -9.25
C LEU A 21 -16.87 17.74 -9.29
N VAL A 22 -15.58 18.03 -9.24
CA VAL A 22 -15.04 19.40 -9.34
C VAL A 22 -15.39 20.00 -10.71
N PHE A 23 -15.34 19.22 -11.78
CA PHE A 23 -15.80 19.66 -13.12
C PHE A 23 -17.26 20.10 -13.11
N ILE A 24 -18.16 19.27 -12.57
CA ILE A 24 -19.60 19.57 -12.50
C ILE A 24 -19.83 20.86 -11.70
N ILE A 25 -19.23 20.98 -10.51
CA ILE A 25 -19.36 22.16 -9.65
C ILE A 25 -18.85 23.43 -10.37
N SER A 26 -17.67 23.34 -10.98
CA SER A 26 -17.05 24.48 -11.71
C SER A 26 -17.92 24.93 -12.90
N THR A 27 -18.48 23.96 -13.64
CA THR A 27 -19.37 24.25 -14.78
C THR A 27 -20.65 24.94 -14.32
N VAL A 28 -21.29 24.47 -13.25
CA VAL A 28 -22.50 25.05 -12.67
C VAL A 28 -22.24 26.48 -12.17
N LEU A 29 -21.15 26.71 -11.45
CA LEU A 29 -20.78 28.03 -10.92
C LEU A 29 -20.49 29.01 -12.07
N THR A 30 -19.79 28.58 -13.13
CA THR A 30 -19.48 29.43 -14.29
C THR A 30 -20.76 29.80 -15.07
N ALA A 31 -21.65 28.83 -15.26
CA ALA A 31 -22.95 29.06 -15.89
C ALA A 31 -23.82 30.04 -15.10
N ALA A 32 -23.89 29.89 -13.78
CA ALA A 32 -24.65 30.77 -12.88
C ALA A 32 -24.07 32.20 -12.83
N GLY A 33 -22.76 32.36 -12.99
CA GLY A 33 -22.06 33.66 -13.04
C GLY A 33 -22.06 34.33 -14.41
N GLY A 34 -22.72 33.75 -15.42
CA GLY A 34 -22.75 34.31 -16.80
C GLY A 34 -21.42 34.18 -17.55
N GLY A 35 -20.50 33.36 -17.06
CA GLY A 35 -19.21 33.12 -17.68
C GLY A 35 -19.25 32.12 -18.84
N SER A 36 -18.16 32.09 -19.65
CA SER A 36 -18.04 31.14 -20.74
C SER A 36 -17.78 29.71 -20.26
N VAL A 37 -18.78 28.85 -20.39
CA VAL A 37 -18.69 27.41 -20.02
C VAL A 37 -17.74 26.67 -20.96
N PHE A 38 -17.59 27.12 -22.21
CA PHE A 38 -16.77 26.45 -23.22
C PHE A 38 -15.29 26.31 -22.78
N GLY A 39 -14.69 27.39 -22.28
CA GLY A 39 -13.29 27.38 -21.82
C GLY A 39 -13.07 26.42 -20.63
N VAL A 40 -14.03 26.39 -19.69
CA VAL A 40 -14.00 25.46 -18.56
C VAL A 40 -14.07 24.02 -19.04
N CYS A 41 -15.03 23.69 -19.89
CA CYS A 41 -15.17 22.35 -20.46
C CYS A 41 -13.90 21.89 -21.20
N PHE A 42 -13.32 22.74 -22.02
CA PHE A 42 -12.09 22.43 -22.77
C PHE A 42 -10.91 22.14 -21.85
N ALA A 43 -10.68 22.97 -20.82
CA ALA A 43 -9.61 22.78 -19.85
C ALA A 43 -9.77 21.45 -19.08
N TYR A 44 -10.99 21.09 -18.69
CA TYR A 44 -11.25 19.83 -17.99
C TYR A 44 -11.11 18.60 -18.88
N VAL A 45 -11.55 18.66 -20.15
CA VAL A 45 -11.32 17.57 -21.10
C VAL A 45 -9.83 17.31 -21.26
N LEU A 46 -9.02 18.36 -21.42
CA LEU A 46 -7.57 18.24 -21.51
C LEU A 46 -6.96 17.66 -20.24
N SER A 47 -7.44 18.07 -19.07
CA SER A 47 -7.01 17.54 -17.76
C SER A 47 -7.37 16.05 -17.59
N ILE A 48 -8.57 15.64 -18.00
CA ILE A 48 -9.01 14.23 -17.94
C ILE A 48 -8.14 13.37 -18.87
N VAL A 49 -7.90 13.83 -20.09
CA VAL A 49 -7.05 13.13 -21.07
C VAL A 49 -5.62 12.99 -20.51
N GLY A 50 -5.05 14.05 -19.97
CA GLY A 50 -3.72 14.03 -19.36
C GLY A 50 -3.62 13.10 -18.15
N TYR A 51 -4.63 13.12 -17.28
CA TYR A 51 -4.72 12.22 -16.13
C TYR A 51 -4.77 10.75 -16.56
N LEU A 52 -5.68 10.41 -17.47
CA LEU A 52 -5.82 9.04 -17.97
C LEU A 52 -4.53 8.59 -18.68
N TRP A 53 -3.96 9.44 -19.55
CA TRP A 53 -2.70 9.13 -20.22
C TRP A 53 -1.58 8.81 -19.24
N THR A 54 -1.39 9.63 -18.22
CA THR A 54 -0.34 9.44 -17.22
C THR A 54 -0.54 8.14 -16.44
N LYS A 55 -1.78 7.84 -16.06
CA LYS A 55 -2.11 6.62 -15.29
C LYS A 55 -2.00 5.36 -16.16
N LEU A 56 -2.53 5.41 -17.39
CA LEU A 56 -2.44 4.27 -18.30
C LEU A 56 -1.00 3.98 -18.70
N SER A 57 -0.22 5.00 -19.03
CA SER A 57 1.17 4.82 -19.47
C SER A 57 2.05 4.18 -18.40
N LYS A 58 1.88 4.56 -17.13
CA LYS A 58 2.71 4.06 -16.03
C LYS A 58 2.39 2.62 -15.61
N SER A 59 1.13 2.22 -15.66
CA SER A 59 0.70 0.93 -15.08
C SER A 59 0.20 -0.07 -16.12
N TRP A 60 0.42 0.22 -17.40
CA TRP A 60 -0.02 -0.65 -18.50
C TRP A 60 0.75 -1.95 -18.55
N GLY A 61 0.03 -3.06 -18.71
CA GLY A 61 0.65 -4.35 -18.96
C GLY A 61 1.40 -4.96 -17.78
N LEU A 62 1.07 -4.55 -16.53
CA LEU A 62 1.74 -5.10 -15.34
C LEU A 62 1.67 -6.62 -15.33
N THR A 63 2.84 -7.24 -15.27
CA THR A 63 3.03 -8.66 -15.05
C THR A 63 3.96 -8.87 -13.88
N LEU A 64 3.50 -9.67 -12.90
CA LEU A 64 4.28 -10.05 -11.73
C LEU A 64 4.80 -11.48 -11.93
N TYR A 65 6.08 -11.65 -11.74
CA TYR A 65 6.75 -12.95 -11.73
C TYR A 65 7.36 -13.20 -10.36
N ARG A 66 7.20 -14.41 -9.84
CA ARG A 66 8.00 -14.88 -8.70
C ARG A 66 9.36 -15.31 -9.22
N SER A 67 10.41 -14.66 -8.77
CA SER A 67 11.80 -15.04 -9.01
C SER A 67 12.40 -15.57 -7.72
N GLY A 68 13.41 -16.43 -7.76
CA GLY A 68 14.05 -16.96 -6.55
C GLY A 68 14.47 -15.88 -5.54
N ASP A 69 14.85 -14.70 -6.04
CA ASP A 69 15.32 -13.57 -5.23
C ASP A 69 14.22 -12.56 -4.83
N GLY A 70 12.96 -12.79 -5.22
CA GLY A 70 11.87 -11.85 -4.89
C GLY A 70 10.78 -11.76 -5.95
N LEU A 71 10.02 -10.66 -5.92
CA LEU A 71 8.97 -10.34 -6.87
C LEU A 71 9.50 -9.44 -7.98
N LYS A 72 9.42 -9.91 -9.21
CA LYS A 72 9.79 -9.14 -10.41
C LYS A 72 8.53 -8.55 -11.03
N SER A 73 8.43 -7.23 -11.05
CA SER A 73 7.37 -6.51 -11.74
C SER A 73 7.88 -5.95 -13.06
N VAL A 74 7.11 -6.17 -14.12
CA VAL A 74 7.35 -5.60 -15.45
C VAL A 74 6.10 -4.82 -15.84
N HIS A 75 6.25 -3.53 -16.13
CA HIS A 75 5.15 -2.67 -16.51
C HIS A 75 5.62 -1.52 -17.40
N GLY A 76 4.68 -0.92 -18.13
CA GLY A 76 4.90 0.25 -18.97
C GLY A 76 4.35 0.09 -20.37
N PHE A 77 3.90 1.19 -20.97
CA PHE A 77 3.38 1.26 -22.33
C PHE A 77 4.44 1.75 -23.33
N THR A 78 5.07 2.87 -23.00
CA THR A 78 6.07 3.52 -23.88
C THR A 78 7.49 3.09 -23.50
N SER A 79 7.73 2.80 -22.23
CA SER A 79 8.99 2.33 -21.67
C SER A 79 8.72 1.17 -20.73
N LEU A 80 9.31 0.01 -21.00
CA LEU A 80 9.22 -1.15 -20.12
C LEU A 80 10.14 -0.94 -18.92
N GLU A 81 9.54 -0.76 -17.75
CA GLU A 81 10.25 -0.70 -16.49
C GLU A 81 10.19 -2.09 -15.83
N THR A 82 11.37 -2.66 -15.59
CA THR A 82 11.50 -3.92 -14.86
C THR A 82 12.07 -3.63 -13.49
N ARG A 83 11.35 -4.02 -12.45
CA ARG A 83 11.79 -3.90 -11.05
C ARG A 83 11.78 -5.26 -10.38
N THR A 84 12.86 -5.56 -9.68
CA THR A 84 12.94 -6.70 -8.78
C THR A 84 12.86 -6.18 -7.33
N ILE A 85 11.86 -6.64 -6.59
CA ILE A 85 11.64 -6.28 -5.20
C ILE A 85 11.95 -7.51 -4.34
N PRO A 86 13.07 -7.52 -3.62
CA PRO A 86 13.37 -8.60 -2.68
C PRO A 86 12.32 -8.60 -1.56
N VAL A 87 11.72 -9.75 -1.29
CA VAL A 87 10.64 -9.87 -0.30
C VAL A 87 11.12 -9.47 1.10
N GLN A 88 12.38 -9.77 1.43
CA GLN A 88 13.00 -9.42 2.71
C GLN A 88 13.11 -7.90 2.95
N ARG A 89 13.12 -7.09 1.87
CA ARG A 89 13.18 -5.62 1.96
C ARG A 89 11.82 -4.96 2.13
N ILE A 90 10.73 -5.72 2.03
CA ILE A 90 9.37 -5.20 2.23
C ILE A 90 9.17 -4.89 3.71
N GLN A 91 8.88 -3.63 4.02
CA GLN A 91 8.68 -3.13 5.37
C GLN A 91 7.21 -3.09 5.77
N GLY A 92 6.31 -3.00 4.82
CA GLY A 92 4.88 -2.99 5.04
C GLY A 92 4.10 -3.03 3.73
N VAL A 93 2.84 -3.43 3.83
CA VAL A 93 1.91 -3.54 2.71
C VAL A 93 0.69 -2.70 3.00
N GLU A 94 0.30 -1.82 2.06
CA GLU A 94 -0.95 -1.07 2.10
C GLU A 94 -1.88 -1.59 1.01
N ILE A 95 -3.04 -2.12 1.42
CA ILE A 95 -4.12 -2.54 0.53
C ILE A 95 -5.15 -1.42 0.50
N THR A 96 -5.47 -0.94 -0.70
CA THR A 96 -6.44 0.16 -0.88
C THR A 96 -7.60 -0.31 -1.74
N GLN A 97 -8.83 0.04 -1.33
CA GLN A 97 -10.06 -0.24 -2.04
C GLN A 97 -10.96 0.99 -2.05
N SER A 98 -11.17 1.60 -3.21
CA SER A 98 -12.10 2.73 -3.36
C SER A 98 -13.55 2.30 -3.27
N LEU A 99 -14.48 3.26 -3.09
CA LEU A 99 -15.90 2.98 -2.89
C LEU A 99 -16.50 2.15 -4.04
N LEU A 100 -16.28 2.56 -5.28
CA LEU A 100 -16.80 1.84 -6.45
C LEU A 100 -16.10 0.51 -6.69
N TRP A 101 -14.83 0.40 -6.32
CA TRP A 101 -14.09 -0.85 -6.44
C TRP A 101 -14.64 -1.97 -5.56
N ARG A 102 -15.38 -1.62 -4.50
CA ARG A 102 -16.07 -2.63 -3.66
C ARG A 102 -17.12 -3.42 -4.44
N ILE A 103 -17.78 -2.76 -5.41
CA ILE A 103 -18.81 -3.40 -6.24
C ILE A 103 -18.20 -4.50 -7.13
N TRP A 104 -16.99 -4.25 -7.65
CA TRP A 104 -16.28 -5.19 -8.54
C TRP A 104 -15.19 -6.00 -7.85
N GLY A 105 -15.02 -5.83 -6.53
CA GLY A 105 -14.01 -6.55 -5.78
C GLY A 105 -12.57 -6.19 -6.16
N TYR A 106 -12.31 -4.97 -6.67
CA TYR A 106 -10.96 -4.53 -7.02
C TYR A 106 -10.20 -4.00 -5.81
N HIS A 107 -8.89 -4.25 -5.81
CA HIS A 107 -7.94 -3.80 -4.79
C HIS A 107 -6.67 -3.29 -5.46
N SER A 108 -5.97 -2.37 -4.83
CA SER A 108 -4.58 -2.05 -5.14
C SER A 108 -3.67 -2.40 -3.97
N VAL A 109 -2.46 -2.81 -4.28
CA VAL A 109 -1.44 -3.16 -3.29
C VAL A 109 -0.21 -2.28 -3.51
N HIS A 110 0.13 -1.53 -2.47
CA HIS A 110 1.33 -0.72 -2.39
C HIS A 110 2.25 -1.32 -1.35
N VAL A 111 3.54 -1.39 -1.63
CA VAL A 111 4.54 -1.90 -0.69
C VAL A 111 5.56 -0.82 -0.35
N THR A 112 5.96 -0.78 0.90
CA THR A 112 7.08 0.04 1.36
C THR A 112 8.34 -0.82 1.33
N VAL A 113 9.37 -0.40 0.59
CA VAL A 113 10.61 -1.15 0.36
C VAL A 113 11.80 -0.34 0.86
N LEU A 114 12.69 -0.98 1.60
CA LEU A 114 13.91 -0.36 2.12
C LEU A 114 14.93 -0.13 1.00
N GLY A 115 15.51 1.08 0.90
CA GLY A 115 16.64 1.38 0.01
C GLY A 115 16.28 1.42 -1.47
N ASN A 116 15.08 1.86 -1.84
CA ASN A 116 14.62 1.91 -3.22
C ASN A 116 14.77 3.32 -3.82
N ASP A 117 16.01 3.71 -4.18
CA ASP A 117 16.34 4.90 -4.99
C ASP A 117 15.44 6.15 -4.81
N GLY A 118 15.17 6.52 -3.53
CA GLY A 118 14.34 7.67 -3.19
C GLY A 118 12.82 7.48 -3.38
N LYS A 119 12.35 6.31 -3.81
CA LYS A 119 10.93 5.95 -3.86
C LYS A 119 10.62 4.89 -2.80
N THR A 120 10.22 5.34 -1.64
CA THR A 120 9.89 4.48 -0.50
C THR A 120 8.66 3.59 -0.76
N GLU A 121 7.78 3.99 -1.67
CA GLU A 121 6.57 3.27 -2.03
C GLU A 121 6.63 2.75 -3.46
N SER A 122 6.28 1.49 -3.64
CA SER A 122 6.17 0.85 -4.95
C SER A 122 4.77 0.28 -5.14
N ASP A 123 4.16 0.61 -6.28
CA ASP A 123 2.90 0.02 -6.71
C ASP A 123 3.16 -1.42 -7.18
N LEU A 124 2.89 -2.40 -6.31
CA LEU A 124 3.07 -3.80 -6.66
C LEU A 124 1.90 -4.34 -7.49
N LEU A 125 0.68 -3.94 -7.14
CA LEU A 125 -0.54 -4.29 -7.85
C LEU A 125 -1.41 -3.02 -7.96
N PRO A 126 -1.37 -2.29 -9.09
CA PRO A 126 -2.18 -1.08 -9.26
C PRO A 126 -3.67 -1.36 -9.20
N VAL A 127 -4.12 -2.49 -9.75
CA VAL A 127 -5.48 -2.98 -9.70
C VAL A 127 -5.51 -4.49 -9.85
N GLY A 128 -6.18 -5.18 -8.93
CA GLY A 128 -6.38 -6.63 -8.97
C GLY A 128 -7.70 -7.03 -8.33
N THR A 129 -8.12 -8.24 -8.60
CA THR A 129 -9.25 -8.89 -7.92
C THR A 129 -8.79 -9.45 -6.58
N GLY A 130 -9.73 -9.93 -5.74
CA GLY A 130 -9.38 -10.61 -4.48
C GLY A 130 -8.41 -11.78 -4.69
N LYS A 131 -8.60 -12.57 -5.76
CA LYS A 131 -7.67 -13.67 -6.10
C LYS A 131 -6.26 -13.19 -6.44
N ASP A 132 -6.15 -12.05 -7.16
CA ASP A 132 -4.84 -11.47 -7.47
C ASP A 132 -4.18 -10.92 -6.19
N LEU A 133 -4.98 -10.39 -5.25
CA LEU A 133 -4.52 -9.94 -3.93
C LEU A 133 -3.95 -11.12 -3.13
N ASP A 134 -4.69 -12.22 -3.04
CA ASP A 134 -4.27 -13.41 -2.29
C ASP A 134 -2.97 -13.99 -2.87
N LEU A 135 -2.85 -14.07 -4.20
CA LEU A 135 -1.61 -14.50 -4.85
C LEU A 135 -0.41 -13.60 -4.55
N VAL A 136 -0.63 -12.29 -4.51
CA VAL A 136 0.44 -11.33 -4.18
C VAL A 136 0.84 -11.45 -2.71
N LEU A 137 -0.13 -11.58 -1.81
CA LEU A 137 0.16 -11.75 -0.38
C LEU A 137 0.86 -13.07 -0.08
N ASP A 138 0.42 -14.17 -0.68
CA ASP A 138 1.08 -15.47 -0.54
C ASP A 138 2.51 -15.45 -1.11
N ALA A 139 2.75 -14.66 -2.15
CA ALA A 139 4.10 -14.48 -2.69
C ALA A 139 5.01 -13.67 -1.76
N ILE A 140 4.46 -12.76 -0.93
CA ILE A 140 5.21 -11.95 0.06
C ILE A 140 5.34 -12.73 1.37
N TRP A 141 4.23 -13.25 1.88
CA TRP A 141 4.14 -13.99 3.14
C TRP A 141 3.38 -15.30 2.91
N PRO A 142 4.07 -16.42 2.68
CA PRO A 142 3.43 -17.71 2.47
C PRO A 142 2.49 -18.08 3.64
N SER A 143 1.32 -18.57 3.30
CA SER A 143 0.27 -18.99 4.27
C SER A 143 -0.34 -17.85 5.09
N PHE A 144 -0.09 -16.58 4.73
CA PHE A 144 -0.71 -15.43 5.39
C PHE A 144 -2.05 -15.09 4.72
N SER A 145 -3.12 -15.11 5.49
CA SER A 145 -4.42 -14.58 5.07
C SER A 145 -4.76 -13.30 5.84
N VAL A 146 -5.18 -12.29 5.12
CA VAL A 146 -5.54 -10.98 5.70
C VAL A 146 -6.77 -11.09 6.60
N ASP A 147 -7.60 -12.09 6.39
CA ASP A 147 -8.85 -12.26 7.13
C ASP A 147 -8.67 -13.08 8.43
N ASP A 148 -7.51 -13.72 8.62
CA ASP A 148 -7.18 -14.48 9.83
C ASP A 148 -6.86 -13.56 11.02
N VAL A 149 -6.43 -12.32 10.76
CA VAL A 149 -6.13 -11.36 11.83
C VAL A 149 -7.41 -10.83 12.46
N SER A 150 -7.61 -11.09 13.75
CA SER A 150 -8.75 -10.56 14.49
C SER A 150 -8.70 -9.03 14.58
N HIS A 151 -9.82 -8.37 14.31
CA HIS A 151 -9.91 -6.91 14.30
C HIS A 151 -10.71 -6.38 15.48
N ASN A 152 -10.08 -5.52 16.28
CA ASN A 152 -10.70 -4.82 17.39
C ASN A 152 -11.20 -3.44 16.92
N PRO A 153 -12.47 -3.10 17.12
CA PRO A 153 -12.97 -1.77 16.83
C PRO A 153 -12.43 -0.74 17.83
N ILE A 154 -12.38 0.53 17.45
CA ILE A 154 -12.07 1.61 18.40
C ILE A 154 -13.26 1.84 19.33
N PRO A 155 -13.02 2.31 20.58
CA PRO A 155 -14.07 2.48 21.59
C PRO A 155 -15.12 3.51 21.18
N ASN A 156 -16.36 3.32 21.67
CA ASN A 156 -17.48 4.23 21.34
C ASN A 156 -17.23 5.70 21.70
N ARG A 157 -16.36 5.97 22.67
CA ARG A 157 -15.94 7.32 23.06
C ARG A 157 -15.22 8.07 21.93
N ALA A 158 -14.56 7.36 21.01
CA ALA A 158 -13.91 7.92 19.84
C ALA A 158 -14.89 8.54 18.83
N ARG A 159 -16.20 8.33 18.96
CA ARG A 159 -17.23 8.98 18.10
C ARG A 159 -17.14 10.49 18.10
N TRP A 160 -16.64 11.12 19.14
CA TRP A 160 -16.40 12.56 19.16
C TRP A 160 -15.44 13.04 18.06
N PHE A 161 -14.47 12.20 17.69
CA PHE A 161 -13.50 12.50 16.62
C PHE A 161 -13.89 11.87 15.29
N HIS A 162 -14.59 10.73 15.35
CA HIS A 162 -14.86 9.88 14.20
C HIS A 162 -16.36 9.61 14.03
N TRP A 163 -17.18 10.63 14.11
CA TRP A 163 -18.64 10.49 14.08
C TRP A 163 -19.15 9.56 12.97
N PHE A 164 -18.69 9.76 11.71
CA PHE A 164 -19.10 8.91 10.57
C PHE A 164 -18.16 7.75 10.29
N THR A 165 -16.89 7.81 10.74
CA THR A 165 -15.84 6.89 10.34
C THR A 165 -15.46 5.87 11.39
N GLN A 166 -15.95 5.99 12.63
CA GLN A 166 -15.62 5.12 13.76
C GLN A 166 -15.75 3.63 13.43
N ARG A 167 -16.88 3.22 12.83
CA ARG A 167 -17.15 1.82 12.46
C ARG A 167 -16.22 1.25 11.38
N TYR A 168 -15.49 2.11 10.71
CA TYR A 168 -14.57 1.75 9.64
C TYR A 168 -13.10 1.81 10.06
N ILE A 169 -12.86 2.05 11.36
CA ILE A 169 -11.54 2.05 11.97
C ILE A 169 -11.47 0.85 12.90
N SER A 170 -10.49 -0.02 12.64
CA SER A 170 -10.20 -1.17 13.49
C SER A 170 -8.71 -1.50 13.39
N TRP A 171 -8.20 -2.13 14.42
CA TRP A 171 -6.82 -2.59 14.50
C TRP A 171 -6.78 -4.04 14.93
N GLY A 172 -5.71 -4.71 14.62
CA GLY A 172 -5.46 -6.09 15.02
C GLY A 172 -3.99 -6.39 15.07
N ALA A 173 -3.62 -7.30 15.92
CA ALA A 173 -2.27 -7.83 15.98
C ALA A 173 -2.37 -9.33 16.25
N ASP A 174 -1.61 -10.11 15.50
CA ASP A 174 -1.42 -11.54 15.71
C ASP A 174 0.02 -11.85 16.14
N GLU A 175 0.53 -13.03 15.85
CA GLU A 175 1.91 -13.42 16.18
C GLU A 175 2.95 -12.80 15.24
N ASN A 176 2.58 -12.48 14.01
CA ASN A 176 3.50 -12.09 12.93
C ASN A 176 3.37 -10.63 12.49
N VAL A 177 2.15 -10.11 12.51
CA VAL A 177 1.86 -8.78 11.95
C VAL A 177 0.96 -7.94 12.84
N ILE A 178 1.08 -6.63 12.69
CA ILE A 178 0.10 -5.66 13.16
C ILE A 178 -0.59 -5.01 11.97
N THR A 179 -1.91 -4.84 12.06
CA THR A 179 -2.73 -4.32 10.98
C THR A 179 -3.69 -3.23 11.47
N VAL A 180 -3.93 -2.24 10.61
CA VAL A 180 -4.96 -1.21 10.83
C VAL A 180 -5.82 -1.09 9.59
N ARG A 181 -7.12 -1.09 9.80
CA ARG A 181 -8.12 -0.78 8.78
C ARG A 181 -8.69 0.60 9.04
N ARG A 182 -8.80 1.42 7.99
CA ARG A 182 -9.42 2.75 8.08
C ARG A 182 -10.04 3.18 6.77
N GLY A 183 -10.98 4.13 6.86
CA GLY A 183 -11.53 4.84 5.71
C GLY A 183 -12.93 4.40 5.31
N LEU A 184 -13.79 5.39 5.08
CA LEU A 184 -15.18 5.23 4.65
C LEU A 184 -15.30 5.13 3.13
N LEU A 185 -14.81 6.13 2.42
CA LEU A 185 -14.87 6.20 0.94
C LEU A 185 -13.78 5.32 0.32
N THR A 186 -12.56 5.43 0.82
CA THR A 186 -11.44 4.59 0.42
C THR A 186 -11.00 3.78 1.61
N ARG A 187 -11.26 2.49 1.59
CA ARG A 187 -10.77 1.56 2.62
C ARG A 187 -9.29 1.33 2.41
N LYS A 188 -8.54 1.56 3.46
CA LYS A 188 -7.11 1.28 3.51
C LYS A 188 -6.86 0.28 4.62
N ARG A 189 -6.13 -0.78 4.30
CA ARG A 189 -5.62 -1.75 5.26
C ARG A 189 -4.11 -1.73 5.19
N MET A 190 -3.48 -1.39 6.27
CA MET A 190 -2.03 -1.39 6.39
C MET A 190 -1.60 -2.58 7.23
N ILE A 191 -0.60 -3.31 6.78
CA ILE A 191 -0.06 -4.53 7.40
C ILE A 191 1.43 -4.33 7.57
N VAL A 192 1.92 -4.49 8.79
CA VAL A 192 3.34 -4.33 9.14
C VAL A 192 3.78 -5.57 9.91
N PRO A 193 4.81 -6.31 9.45
CA PRO A 193 5.41 -7.38 10.23
C PRO A 193 6.08 -6.84 11.50
N HIS A 194 5.93 -7.52 12.64
CA HIS A 194 6.55 -7.11 13.90
C HIS A 194 8.07 -6.96 13.78
N ALA A 195 8.73 -7.80 13.00
CA ALA A 195 10.17 -7.73 12.75
C ALA A 195 10.62 -6.41 12.10
N ARG A 196 9.73 -5.70 11.39
CA ARG A 196 10.01 -4.44 10.70
C ARG A 196 9.69 -3.20 11.53
N VAL A 197 9.11 -3.37 12.71
CA VAL A 197 8.80 -2.27 13.63
C VAL A 197 10.09 -1.74 14.25
N GLN A 198 10.39 -0.45 14.03
CA GLN A 198 11.57 0.22 14.60
C GLN A 198 11.29 0.86 15.96
N SER A 199 10.14 1.53 16.07
CA SER A 199 9.74 2.15 17.33
C SER A 199 8.23 2.25 17.41
N THR A 200 7.74 2.27 18.64
CA THR A 200 6.33 2.53 18.96
C THR A 200 6.22 3.84 19.71
N THR A 201 5.19 4.61 19.42
CA THR A 201 4.91 5.90 20.07
C THR A 201 3.50 5.91 20.61
N LEU A 202 3.34 6.46 21.82
CA LEU A 202 2.05 6.73 22.44
C LEU A 202 1.83 8.23 22.43
N ALA A 203 0.79 8.69 21.75
CA ALA A 203 0.42 10.10 21.69
C ALA A 203 -0.97 10.32 22.29
N GLN A 204 -1.12 11.40 23.05
CA GLN A 204 -2.38 11.73 23.68
C GLN A 204 -2.60 13.25 23.72
N GLY A 205 -3.58 13.73 22.96
CA GLY A 205 -3.99 15.12 22.95
C GLY A 205 -4.80 15.51 24.21
N PRO A 206 -5.03 16.81 24.45
CA PRO A 206 -5.77 17.29 25.64
C PRO A 206 -7.20 16.73 25.70
N LEU A 207 -7.91 16.65 24.58
CA LEU A 207 -9.26 16.12 24.50
C LEU A 207 -9.28 14.60 24.62
N GLN A 208 -8.29 13.92 24.02
CA GLN A 208 -8.12 12.47 24.18
C GLN A 208 -7.89 12.09 25.64
N ARG A 209 -7.16 12.92 26.43
CA ARG A 209 -6.96 12.71 27.87
C ARG A 209 -8.30 12.71 28.63
N LYS A 210 -9.17 13.69 28.34
CA LYS A 210 -10.52 13.74 28.94
C LYS A 210 -11.36 12.53 28.59
N LEU A 211 -11.23 12.02 27.38
CA LEU A 211 -11.98 10.86 26.89
C LEU A 211 -11.26 9.52 27.17
N ARG A 212 -10.09 9.54 27.81
CA ARG A 212 -9.24 8.37 28.07
C ARG A 212 -8.93 7.59 26.80
N LEU A 213 -8.59 8.35 25.72
CA LEU A 213 -8.16 7.83 24.43
C LEU A 213 -6.69 8.14 24.20
N ALA A 214 -6.02 7.35 23.34
CA ALA A 214 -4.65 7.60 22.92
C ALA A 214 -4.41 7.00 21.53
N ASP A 215 -3.47 7.58 20.79
CA ASP A 215 -3.01 7.08 19.51
C ASP A 215 -1.75 6.26 19.70
N VAL A 216 -1.66 5.11 19.05
CA VAL A 216 -0.42 4.33 18.95
C VAL A 216 0.13 4.45 17.54
N GLY A 217 1.32 5.03 17.44
CA GLY A 217 2.07 5.12 16.21
C GLY A 217 3.16 4.05 16.15
N ILE A 218 3.31 3.43 15.00
CA ILE A 218 4.33 2.42 14.71
C ILE A 218 5.20 2.93 13.59
N ALA A 219 6.48 3.12 13.86
CA ALA A 219 7.45 3.56 12.88
C ALA A 219 8.11 2.35 12.21
N ILE A 220 8.20 2.42 10.90
CA ILE A 220 8.96 1.48 10.06
C ILE A 220 10.10 2.22 9.37
N PRO A 221 11.16 1.52 8.93
CA PRO A 221 12.24 2.13 8.17
C PRO A 221 11.70 2.93 6.98
N GLU A 222 12.33 4.08 6.71
CA GLU A 222 12.01 5.00 5.61
C GLU A 222 10.68 5.75 5.73
N LYS A 223 9.80 5.37 6.64
CA LYS A 223 8.64 6.17 7.02
C LYS A 223 8.72 6.52 8.50
N ARG A 224 8.66 7.81 8.80
CA ARG A 224 8.68 8.29 10.19
C ARG A 224 7.52 7.73 11.03
N ILE A 225 6.37 7.50 10.37
CA ILE A 225 5.21 6.82 10.94
C ILE A 225 4.66 5.90 9.85
N GLY A 226 4.81 4.58 10.04
CA GLY A 226 4.32 3.58 9.10
C GLY A 226 2.82 3.31 9.26
N LEU A 227 2.38 3.12 10.51
CA LEU A 227 1.02 2.73 10.85
C LEU A 227 0.59 3.49 12.10
N VAL A 228 -0.66 3.96 12.12
CA VAL A 228 -1.27 4.61 13.30
C VAL A 228 -2.56 3.91 13.65
N CYS A 229 -2.66 3.45 14.89
CA CYS A 229 -3.90 3.00 15.53
C CYS A 229 -4.51 4.19 16.28
N PRO A 230 -5.50 4.89 15.72
CA PRO A 230 -6.02 6.10 16.31
C PRO A 230 -7.03 5.81 17.42
N ASP A 231 -7.08 6.68 18.42
CA ASP A 231 -8.13 6.76 19.44
C ASP A 231 -8.48 5.44 20.14
N LEU A 232 -7.47 4.65 20.49
CA LEU A 232 -7.62 3.46 21.32
C LEU A 232 -7.95 3.86 22.76
N ASP A 233 -8.53 2.96 23.53
CA ASP A 233 -8.57 3.12 25.00
C ASP A 233 -7.15 3.30 25.54
N ALA A 234 -6.95 4.24 26.45
CA ALA A 234 -5.61 4.58 26.93
C ALA A 234 -4.90 3.41 27.66
N GLY A 235 -5.69 2.51 28.30
CA GLY A 235 -5.16 1.26 28.87
C GLY A 235 -4.68 0.32 27.76
N THR A 236 -5.56 -0.01 26.83
CA THR A 236 -5.27 -0.87 25.67
C THR A 236 -4.10 -0.32 24.82
N ALA A 237 -4.02 1.01 24.66
CA ALA A 237 -2.93 1.64 23.93
C ALA A 237 -1.57 1.41 24.61
N ARG A 238 -1.50 1.47 25.94
CA ARG A 238 -0.26 1.17 26.69
C ARG A 238 0.11 -0.31 26.62
N GLU A 239 -0.87 -1.19 26.80
CA GLU A 239 -0.66 -2.63 26.65
C GLU A 239 -0.17 -2.98 25.25
N LEU A 240 -0.76 -2.39 24.21
CA LEU A 240 -0.34 -2.59 22.83
C LEU A 240 1.10 -2.14 22.60
N VAL A 241 1.50 -0.97 23.11
CA VAL A 241 2.89 -0.48 22.97
C VAL A 241 3.88 -1.45 23.62
N ILE A 242 3.61 -1.91 24.82
CA ILE A 242 4.47 -2.85 25.54
C ILE A 242 4.54 -4.20 24.80
N ALA A 243 3.39 -4.76 24.45
CA ALA A 243 3.31 -6.02 23.73
C ALA A 243 4.01 -5.95 22.36
N GLU A 244 3.91 -4.82 21.65
CA GLU A 244 4.55 -4.63 20.37
C GLU A 244 6.08 -4.53 20.48
N MET A 245 6.60 -3.91 21.54
CA MET A 245 8.05 -3.89 21.82
C MET A 245 8.58 -5.31 22.01
N ASP A 246 7.87 -6.14 22.77
CA ASP A 246 8.26 -7.54 23.00
C ASP A 246 8.16 -8.36 21.72
N ARG A 247 7.03 -8.29 21.00
CA ARG A 247 6.83 -8.98 19.72
C ARG A 247 7.89 -8.61 18.68
N SER A 248 8.18 -7.31 18.53
CA SER A 248 9.18 -6.84 17.58
C SER A 248 10.60 -7.31 17.92
N SER A 249 10.94 -7.41 19.20
CA SER A 249 12.22 -7.93 19.65
C SER A 249 12.35 -9.44 19.40
N LEU A 250 11.30 -10.21 19.69
CA LEU A 250 11.25 -11.65 19.46
C LEU A 250 11.29 -11.98 17.96
N ALA A 251 10.49 -11.27 17.14
CA ALA A 251 10.45 -11.47 15.70
C ALA A 251 11.82 -11.20 15.03
N ARG A 252 12.52 -10.14 15.44
CA ARG A 252 13.89 -9.87 14.95
C ARG A 252 14.89 -10.93 15.37
N ARG A 253 14.80 -11.44 16.59
CA ARG A 253 15.68 -12.54 17.05
C ARG A 253 15.41 -13.82 16.26
N ALA A 254 14.15 -14.13 15.97
CA ALA A 254 13.78 -15.28 15.15
C ALA A 254 14.33 -15.17 13.72
N GLU A 255 14.23 -13.99 13.08
CA GLU A 255 14.83 -13.75 11.77
C GLU A 255 16.36 -13.92 11.77
N LEU A 256 17.05 -13.43 12.81
CA LEU A 256 18.51 -13.58 12.94
C LEU A 256 18.93 -15.03 13.19
N ALA A 257 18.08 -15.83 13.80
CA ALA A 257 18.35 -17.25 14.07
C ALA A 257 18.10 -18.16 12.86
N ASP A 258 17.36 -17.70 11.85
CA ASP A 258 17.12 -18.44 10.62
C ASP A 258 18.21 -18.11 9.58
N PRO A 259 19.17 -19.03 9.33
CA PRO A 259 20.27 -18.78 8.39
C PRO A 259 19.81 -18.63 6.94
N SER A 260 18.60 -19.06 6.58
CA SER A 260 18.03 -18.89 5.24
C SER A 260 17.65 -17.42 4.94
N THR A 261 17.39 -16.63 5.97
CA THR A 261 17.03 -15.21 5.87
C THR A 261 18.27 -14.30 5.80
N THR A 262 19.42 -14.77 6.32
CA THR A 262 20.65 -13.96 6.48
C THR A 262 21.66 -14.15 5.34
N ALA A 263 21.50 -15.14 4.47
CA ALA A 263 22.41 -15.31 3.34
C ALA A 263 22.19 -14.20 2.29
N PRO A 264 23.15 -13.28 2.06
CA PRO A 264 23.08 -12.42 0.91
C PRO A 264 23.03 -13.32 -0.33
N PRO A 265 22.21 -13.01 -1.35
CA PRO A 265 22.22 -13.78 -2.59
C PRO A 265 23.66 -13.81 -3.09
N ALA A 266 24.18 -15.03 -3.33
CA ALA A 266 25.51 -15.20 -3.88
C ALA A 266 25.59 -14.35 -5.15
N ILE A 267 26.51 -13.38 -5.17
CA ILE A 267 26.78 -12.56 -6.33
C ILE A 267 27.27 -13.54 -7.40
N GLN A 268 26.35 -13.93 -8.28
CA GLN A 268 26.76 -14.64 -9.48
C GLN A 268 27.56 -13.64 -10.32
N THR A 269 28.86 -13.69 -10.17
CA THR A 269 29.78 -13.05 -11.13
C THR A 269 29.37 -13.53 -12.51
N PRO A 270 29.12 -12.62 -13.47
CA PRO A 270 28.84 -13.01 -14.84
C PRO A 270 29.99 -13.94 -15.30
N ARG A 271 29.63 -15.18 -15.63
CA ARG A 271 30.58 -16.15 -16.17
C ARG A 271 31.21 -15.50 -17.40
N ALA A 272 32.49 -15.14 -17.29
CA ALA A 272 33.24 -14.55 -18.39
C ALA A 272 33.00 -15.42 -19.62
N ALA A 273 32.47 -14.80 -20.67
CA ALA A 273 32.29 -15.47 -21.96
C ALA A 273 33.65 -16.00 -22.37
N SER A 274 33.77 -17.31 -22.47
CA SER A 274 34.93 -18.01 -23.01
C SER A 274 35.22 -17.44 -24.40
N PRO A 275 36.47 -17.05 -24.71
CA PRO A 275 36.82 -16.57 -26.05
C PRO A 275 36.54 -17.70 -27.04
N ARG A 276 35.73 -17.42 -28.07
CA ARG A 276 35.58 -18.31 -29.22
C ARG A 276 36.95 -18.50 -29.84
N ALA A 277 37.41 -19.72 -29.83
CA ALA A 277 38.55 -20.12 -30.63
C ALA A 277 38.19 -19.93 -32.12
N ASP A 278 38.81 -18.95 -32.74
CA ASP A 278 38.85 -18.82 -34.19
C ASP A 278 39.54 -20.06 -34.73
N HIS A 279 38.78 -20.94 -35.36
CA HIS A 279 39.33 -21.95 -36.25
C HIS A 279 39.49 -21.34 -37.64
N ASP A 280 40.72 -20.94 -37.89
CA ASP A 280 41.28 -20.75 -39.20
C ASP A 280 41.02 -22.00 -40.06
N VAL A 281 40.37 -21.83 -41.21
CA VAL A 281 40.35 -22.83 -42.29
C VAL A 281 40.81 -22.15 -43.56
N ARG A 282 41.87 -22.70 -44.06
CA ARG A 282 42.48 -22.45 -45.36
C ARG A 282 41.48 -22.51 -46.51
#